data_cd15113dcc22d6d107da8f4e48c1f717
#
_entry.id   cd15113dcc22d6d107da8f4e48c1f717
#
_cell.length_a   1.000
_cell.length_b   1.000
_cell.length_c   1.000
_cell.angle_alpha   90.00
_cell.angle_beta   90.00
_cell.angle_gamma   90.00
#
_symmetry.space_group_name_H-M   'P 1'
#
loop_
_entity.id
_entity.type
_entity.pdbx_description
1 polymer ?
#
loop_
_entity_poly.entity_id
_entity_poly.type
_entity_poly.pdbx_seq_one_letter_code
_entity_poly.pdbx_strand_id
1 'polypeptide(L)'
;MKWSDNLKEVVSGETSAARVEIDPSFVRELIAGQFPHWAQLPVKPVVLGGWDNRTFHLGHDMTVRLPSAERYAAQVEKEQRWLPRLAPFLSLSIPVPLAMGDPALGYPWHWSIYRWLEGEVATIERIADLRQFALSLAEFLLALQGDGPAGGPGPGPHNFYRG
;
A
#
# COMPACT_ATOMS: atom_id res chain seq x y z
N MET A 1 -34.08 35.26 20.85
CA MET A 1 -33.76 33.93 21.40
C MET A 1 -32.63 33.37 20.51
N LYS A 2 -31.40 33.36 21.08
CA LYS A 2 -30.16 33.17 20.28
C LYS A 2 -29.84 31.70 20.11
N TRP A 3 -29.73 31.23 18.88
CA TRP A 3 -29.37 29.86 18.48
C TRP A 3 -27.88 29.72 18.10
N SER A 4 -26.99 30.58 18.62
CA SER A 4 -25.62 30.70 18.14
C SER A 4 -24.53 30.15 19.06
N ASP A 5 -24.84 29.69 20.28
CA ASP A 5 -23.82 29.43 21.27
C ASP A 5 -23.54 27.97 21.62
N ASN A 6 -24.15 26.99 20.89
CA ASN A 6 -24.01 25.58 21.23
C ASN A 6 -23.23 24.71 20.20
N LEU A 7 -22.50 25.32 19.26
CA LEU A 7 -21.70 24.59 18.25
C LEU A 7 -20.18 24.67 18.49
N LYS A 8 -19.72 25.25 19.60
CA LYS A 8 -18.28 25.40 19.89
C LYS A 8 -17.70 24.36 20.87
N GLU A 9 -18.50 23.48 21.42
CA GLU A 9 -18.07 22.60 22.53
C GLU A 9 -17.91 21.12 22.17
N VAL A 10 -18.09 20.73 20.92
CA VAL A 10 -17.99 19.32 20.47
C VAL A 10 -16.70 19.00 19.71
N VAL A 11 -15.80 19.97 19.51
CA VAL A 11 -14.55 19.77 18.72
C VAL A 11 -13.28 19.73 19.60
N SER A 12 -13.40 19.55 20.92
CA SER A 12 -12.25 19.60 21.83
C SER A 12 -11.94 18.24 22.47
N GLY A 13 -11.91 17.17 21.73
CA GLY A 13 -11.62 15.82 22.24
C GLY A 13 -10.65 14.99 21.41
N GLU A 14 -10.15 15.49 20.31
CA GLU A 14 -9.04 14.81 19.62
C GLU A 14 -7.72 15.28 20.23
N THR A 15 -7.17 14.48 21.12
CA THR A 15 -5.78 14.59 21.55
C THR A 15 -4.93 14.61 20.29
N SER A 16 -4.36 15.75 19.96
CA SER A 16 -3.39 15.93 18.87
C SER A 16 -2.14 15.11 19.21
N ALA A 17 -2.19 13.80 18.95
CA ALA A 17 -0.99 13.03 18.78
C ALA A 17 -0.24 13.69 17.62
N ALA A 18 0.95 14.20 17.88
CA ALA A 18 1.78 14.86 16.88
C ALA A 18 1.84 13.97 15.64
N ARG A 19 1.23 14.44 14.56
CA ARG A 19 1.12 13.68 13.31
C ARG A 19 2.53 13.54 12.78
N VAL A 20 3.09 12.34 12.84
CA VAL A 20 4.43 12.05 12.31
C VAL A 20 4.45 12.47 10.84
N GLU A 21 5.34 13.37 10.48
CA GLU A 21 5.56 13.74 9.09
C GLU A 21 6.32 12.62 8.40
N ILE A 22 5.68 11.97 7.43
CA ILE A 22 6.26 10.85 6.70
C ILE A 22 7.00 11.42 5.49
N ASP A 23 8.26 11.74 5.66
CA ASP A 23 9.18 12.22 4.64
C ASP A 23 10.29 11.19 4.34
N PRO A 24 11.16 11.42 3.34
CA PRO A 24 12.26 10.50 3.03
C PRO A 24 13.26 10.31 4.16
N SER A 25 13.44 11.29 5.06
CA SER A 25 14.36 11.20 6.21
C SER A 25 13.82 10.22 7.22
N PHE A 26 12.56 10.39 7.57
CA PHE A 26 11.83 9.51 8.47
C PHE A 26 11.83 8.04 7.99
N VAL A 27 11.57 7.84 6.69
CA VAL A 27 11.58 6.50 6.09
C VAL A 27 12.97 5.87 6.14
N ARG A 28 14.04 6.64 5.93
CA ARG A 28 15.42 6.15 6.09
C ARG A 28 15.72 5.69 7.52
N GLU A 29 15.25 6.44 8.52
CA GLU A 29 15.44 6.07 9.92
C GLU A 29 14.71 4.77 10.27
N LEU A 30 13.46 4.60 9.80
CA LEU A 30 12.72 3.34 9.95
C LEU A 30 13.47 2.15 9.34
N ILE A 31 13.96 2.33 8.10
CA ILE A 31 14.71 1.28 7.41
C ILE A 31 16.02 0.97 8.13
N ALA A 32 16.79 1.99 8.51
CA ALA A 32 18.06 1.79 9.19
C ALA A 32 17.90 1.06 10.52
N GLY A 33 16.82 1.32 11.27
CA GLY A 33 16.54 0.67 12.53
C GLY A 33 16.09 -0.79 12.42
N GLN A 34 15.37 -1.13 11.36
CA GLN A 34 14.75 -2.45 11.24
C GLN A 34 15.40 -3.34 10.16
N PHE A 35 15.96 -2.71 9.11
CA PHE A 35 16.58 -3.40 7.97
C PHE A 35 17.97 -2.82 7.66
N PRO A 36 18.96 -3.00 8.54
CA PRO A 36 20.27 -2.35 8.42
C PRO A 36 21.00 -2.68 7.12
N HIS A 37 20.73 -3.83 6.51
CA HIS A 37 21.28 -4.20 5.20
C HIS A 37 20.77 -3.33 4.02
N TRP A 38 19.68 -2.59 4.20
CA TRP A 38 19.14 -1.64 3.24
C TRP A 38 19.36 -0.18 3.64
N ALA A 39 19.96 0.10 4.80
CA ALA A 39 20.12 1.44 5.36
C ALA A 39 20.84 2.42 4.45
N GLN A 40 21.71 1.95 3.56
CA GLN A 40 22.50 2.78 2.63
C GLN A 40 21.79 3.05 1.30
N LEU A 41 20.64 2.42 1.07
CA LEU A 41 19.91 2.63 -0.18
C LEU A 41 19.23 4.01 -0.20
N PRO A 42 19.22 4.68 -1.36
CA PRO A 42 18.51 5.95 -1.48
C PRO A 42 17.00 5.78 -1.34
N VAL A 43 16.38 6.68 -0.57
CA VAL A 43 14.93 6.78 -0.42
C VAL A 43 14.45 8.04 -1.14
N LYS A 44 13.50 7.89 -2.09
CA LYS A 44 12.93 8.98 -2.87
C LYS A 44 11.41 8.85 -2.92
N PRO A 45 10.64 9.94 -2.81
CA PRO A 45 9.19 9.85 -2.93
C PRO A 45 8.77 9.40 -4.34
N VAL A 46 7.71 8.58 -4.42
CA VAL A 46 7.06 8.25 -5.69
C VAL A 46 6.16 9.42 -6.08
N VAL A 47 6.37 9.98 -7.27
CA VAL A 47 5.68 11.22 -7.74
C VAL A 47 4.16 11.01 -7.87
N LEU A 48 3.73 9.83 -8.35
CA LEU A 48 2.32 9.46 -8.49
C LEU A 48 1.92 8.52 -7.33
N GLY A 49 2.04 9.01 -6.11
CA GLY A 49 1.63 8.26 -4.91
C GLY A 49 0.11 8.10 -4.81
N GLY A 50 -0.35 6.99 -4.20
CA GLY A 50 -1.75 6.76 -3.89
C GLY A 50 -2.21 7.54 -2.63
N TRP A 51 -3.54 7.53 -2.39
CA TRP A 51 -4.15 8.18 -1.21
C TRP A 51 -3.95 7.34 0.06
N ASP A 52 -3.95 6.02 -0.08
CA ASP A 52 -3.98 5.08 1.04
C ASP A 52 -2.62 4.89 1.70
N ASN A 53 -1.56 5.12 0.93
CA ASN A 53 -0.19 4.95 1.39
C ASN A 53 0.70 6.13 0.99
N ARG A 54 1.68 6.43 1.85
CA ARG A 54 2.86 7.18 1.47
C ARG A 54 3.86 6.20 0.88
N THR A 55 4.23 6.41 -0.38
CA THR A 55 5.06 5.48 -1.14
C THR A 55 6.39 6.11 -1.51
N PHE A 56 7.47 5.37 -1.29
CA PHE A 56 8.82 5.80 -1.58
C PHE A 56 9.56 4.71 -2.35
N HIS A 57 10.39 5.08 -3.30
CA HIS A 57 11.41 4.18 -3.84
C HIS A 57 12.47 3.91 -2.79
N LEU A 58 12.94 2.68 -2.71
CA LEU A 58 14.08 2.23 -1.94
C LEU A 58 15.09 1.56 -2.88
N GLY A 59 16.20 2.24 -3.13
CA GLY A 59 17.09 1.82 -4.19
C GLY A 59 16.45 1.97 -5.57
N HIS A 60 16.69 1.01 -6.45
CA HIS A 60 16.17 0.99 -7.82
C HIS A 60 15.00 0.01 -8.01
N ASP A 61 14.95 -1.05 -7.21
CA ASP A 61 14.10 -2.22 -7.42
C ASP A 61 13.11 -2.50 -6.29
N MET A 62 12.98 -1.57 -5.33
CA MET A 62 12.08 -1.71 -4.19
C MET A 62 11.24 -0.46 -3.93
N THR A 63 10.12 -0.66 -3.25
CA THR A 63 9.29 0.42 -2.69
C THR A 63 8.98 0.18 -1.23
N VAL A 64 8.89 1.28 -0.48
CA VAL A 64 8.36 1.31 0.89
C VAL A 64 6.97 1.93 0.84
N ARG A 65 5.99 1.27 1.44
CA ARG A 65 4.61 1.74 1.54
C ARG A 65 4.20 1.83 3.00
N LEU A 66 3.85 3.03 3.43
CA LEU A 66 3.36 3.31 4.77
C LEU A 66 1.89 3.75 4.71
N PRO A 67 0.96 3.06 5.38
CA PRO A 67 -0.42 3.52 5.52
C PRO A 67 -0.52 4.99 5.91
N SER A 68 -1.40 5.74 5.24
CA SER A 68 -1.57 7.18 5.50
C SER A 68 -2.58 7.46 6.64
N ALA A 69 -3.36 6.45 7.05
CA ALA A 69 -4.36 6.52 8.11
C ALA A 69 -4.65 5.11 8.66
N GLU A 70 -5.21 5.05 9.87
CA GLU A 70 -5.57 3.81 10.58
C GLU A 70 -6.43 2.86 9.75
N ARG A 71 -7.41 3.40 9.02
CA ARG A 71 -8.31 2.61 8.17
C ARG A 71 -7.60 1.82 7.06
N TYR A 72 -6.35 2.16 6.75
CA TYR A 72 -5.54 1.46 5.75
C TYR A 72 -4.50 0.50 6.38
N ALA A 73 -4.30 0.57 7.70
CA ALA A 73 -3.26 -0.20 8.38
C ALA A 73 -3.45 -1.72 8.25
N ALA A 74 -4.70 -2.19 8.35
CA ALA A 74 -5.01 -3.61 8.22
C ALA A 74 -4.68 -4.21 6.83
N GLN A 75 -4.51 -3.38 5.80
CA GLN A 75 -4.11 -3.85 4.47
C GLN A 75 -2.69 -4.41 4.45
N VAL A 76 -1.79 -3.91 5.30
CA VAL A 76 -0.40 -4.37 5.36
C VAL A 76 -0.33 -5.86 5.63
N GLU A 77 -0.95 -6.33 6.72
CA GLU A 77 -0.94 -7.75 7.09
C GLU A 77 -1.68 -8.61 6.06
N LYS A 78 -2.77 -8.09 5.50
CA LYS A 78 -3.53 -8.76 4.45
C LYS A 78 -2.66 -8.96 3.20
N GLU A 79 -1.97 -7.93 2.73
CA GLU A 79 -1.09 -7.99 1.57
C GLU A 79 0.12 -8.91 1.82
N GLN A 80 0.74 -8.84 2.99
CA GLN A 80 1.83 -9.74 3.40
C GLN A 80 1.42 -11.22 3.35
N ARG A 81 0.18 -11.50 3.72
CA ARG A 81 -0.35 -12.87 3.74
C ARG A 81 -0.75 -13.38 2.37
N TRP A 82 -1.43 -12.54 1.57
CA TRP A 82 -2.13 -13.00 0.38
C TRP A 82 -1.37 -12.80 -0.92
N LEU A 83 -0.61 -11.71 -1.09
CA LEU A 83 0.12 -11.48 -2.34
C LEU A 83 1.12 -12.58 -2.69
N PRO A 84 1.93 -13.10 -1.75
CA PRO A 84 2.83 -14.21 -2.06
C PRO A 84 2.11 -15.52 -2.44
N ARG A 85 0.89 -15.70 -1.94
CA ARG A 85 0.07 -16.88 -2.25
C ARG A 85 -0.62 -16.78 -3.60
N LEU A 86 -1.00 -15.58 -4.00
CA LEU A 86 -1.67 -15.30 -5.27
C LEU A 86 -0.69 -15.25 -6.44
N ALA A 87 0.49 -14.65 -6.24
CA ALA A 87 1.46 -14.38 -7.29
C ALA A 87 1.78 -15.60 -8.19
N PRO A 88 1.95 -16.83 -7.67
CA PRO A 88 2.25 -18.00 -8.51
C PRO A 88 1.12 -18.42 -9.46
N PHE A 89 -0.12 -18.01 -9.18
CA PHE A 89 -1.30 -18.39 -9.98
C PHE A 89 -1.69 -17.35 -11.02
N LEU A 90 -1.07 -16.18 -10.99
CA LEU A 90 -1.43 -15.05 -11.83
C LEU A 90 -0.53 -14.97 -13.06
N SER A 91 -1.13 -14.72 -14.23
CA SER A 91 -0.41 -14.58 -15.49
C SER A 91 0.37 -13.27 -15.63
N LEU A 92 -0.03 -12.23 -14.87
CA LEU A 92 0.67 -10.94 -14.78
C LEU A 92 1.32 -10.79 -13.41
N SER A 93 2.47 -10.13 -13.38
CA SER A 93 3.16 -9.84 -12.13
C SER A 93 2.34 -8.91 -11.24
N ILE A 94 2.29 -9.22 -9.95
CA ILE A 94 1.73 -8.36 -8.91
C ILE A 94 2.82 -7.95 -7.90
N PRO A 95 2.62 -6.87 -7.12
CA PRO A 95 3.57 -6.53 -6.06
C PRO A 95 3.74 -7.69 -5.08
N VAL A 96 4.99 -8.08 -4.82
CA VAL A 96 5.32 -9.12 -3.83
C VAL A 96 6.04 -8.46 -2.66
N PRO A 97 5.55 -8.63 -1.42
CA PRO A 97 6.23 -8.09 -0.25
C PRO A 97 7.55 -8.81 -0.02
N LEU A 98 8.59 -8.02 0.30
CA LEU A 98 9.93 -8.48 0.65
C LEU A 98 10.15 -8.47 2.15
N ALA A 99 9.53 -7.50 2.85
CA ALA A 99 9.60 -7.37 4.29
C ALA A 99 8.39 -6.60 4.84
N MET A 100 8.11 -6.82 6.12
CA MET A 100 7.16 -6.03 6.91
C MET A 100 7.92 -5.34 8.05
N GLY A 101 7.72 -4.03 8.17
CA GLY A 101 8.26 -3.24 9.28
C GLY A 101 7.22 -3.07 10.38
N ASP A 102 7.73 -2.99 11.61
CA ASP A 102 6.94 -2.78 12.81
C ASP A 102 6.71 -1.28 13.09
N PRO A 103 5.69 -0.93 13.89
CA PRO A 103 5.51 0.41 14.42
C PRO A 103 6.78 0.91 15.14
N ALA A 104 7.25 2.11 14.80
CA ALA A 104 8.45 2.69 15.41
C ALA A 104 8.51 4.21 15.21
N LEU A 105 9.33 4.91 15.96
CA LEU A 105 9.60 6.35 15.84
C LEU A 105 8.32 7.22 15.87
N GLY A 106 7.30 6.78 16.61
CA GLY A 106 6.00 7.46 16.68
C GLY A 106 5.04 7.14 15.52
N TYR A 107 5.46 6.35 14.52
CA TYR A 107 4.57 5.82 13.49
C TYR A 107 3.86 4.57 14.04
N PRO A 108 2.52 4.54 14.09
CA PRO A 108 1.80 3.56 14.90
C PRO A 108 1.43 2.26 14.19
N TRP A 109 1.67 2.14 12.87
CA TRP A 109 1.19 1.00 12.08
C TRP A 109 2.33 0.19 11.49
N HIS A 110 2.05 -1.08 11.15
CA HIS A 110 2.92 -1.86 10.28
C HIS A 110 3.03 -1.21 8.90
N TRP A 111 4.14 -1.46 8.22
CA TRP A 111 4.43 -0.96 6.89
C TRP A 111 5.16 -2.02 6.07
N SER A 112 5.25 -1.87 4.76
CA SER A 112 5.79 -2.93 3.92
C SER A 112 6.82 -2.42 2.92
N ILE A 113 7.78 -3.30 2.61
CA ILE A 113 8.72 -3.16 1.50
C ILE A 113 8.33 -4.17 0.43
N TYR A 114 8.19 -3.72 -0.82
CA TYR A 114 7.82 -4.53 -1.96
C TYR A 114 8.89 -4.46 -3.04
N ARG A 115 8.93 -5.46 -3.91
CA ARG A 115 9.62 -5.34 -5.17
C ARG A 115 8.93 -4.27 -6.02
N TRP A 116 9.73 -3.38 -6.62
CA TRP A 116 9.23 -2.43 -7.61
C TRP A 116 8.90 -3.18 -8.90
N LEU A 117 7.75 -2.90 -9.47
CA LEU A 117 7.37 -3.37 -10.79
C LEU A 117 7.49 -2.20 -11.75
N GLU A 118 8.39 -2.35 -12.71
CA GLU A 118 8.49 -1.39 -13.81
C GLU A 118 7.24 -1.44 -14.66
N GLY A 119 6.77 -0.28 -15.09
CA GLY A 119 5.59 -0.20 -15.91
C GLY A 119 5.15 1.24 -16.19
N GLU A 120 4.28 1.36 -17.14
CA GLU A 120 3.65 2.61 -17.52
C GLU A 120 2.14 2.50 -17.47
N VAL A 121 1.46 3.65 -17.34
CA VAL A 121 0.00 3.68 -17.42
C VAL A 121 -0.45 3.19 -18.80
N ALA A 122 -1.33 2.19 -18.80
CA ALA A 122 -1.91 1.66 -20.02
C ALA A 122 -2.88 2.68 -20.62
N THR A 123 -2.49 3.31 -21.72
CA THR A 123 -3.35 4.16 -22.53
C THR A 123 -3.47 3.58 -23.94
N ILE A 124 -4.53 3.95 -24.66
CA ILE A 124 -4.76 3.44 -26.03
C ILE A 124 -3.57 3.73 -26.94
N GLU A 125 -2.90 4.87 -26.76
CA GLU A 125 -1.76 5.30 -27.56
C GLU A 125 -0.49 4.50 -27.27
N ARG A 126 -0.40 3.90 -26.08
CA ARG A 126 0.78 3.13 -25.63
C ARG A 126 0.64 1.64 -25.79
N ILE A 127 -0.58 1.14 -25.97
CA ILE A 127 -0.83 -0.29 -26.15
C ILE A 127 -0.64 -0.62 -27.63
N ALA A 128 0.46 -1.34 -27.93
CA ALA A 128 0.78 -1.73 -29.30
C ALA A 128 -0.25 -2.71 -29.91
N ASP A 129 -0.81 -3.61 -29.10
CA ASP A 129 -1.83 -4.59 -29.51
C ASP A 129 -2.94 -4.65 -28.44
N LEU A 130 -4.05 -3.98 -28.73
CA LEU A 130 -5.23 -3.92 -27.86
C LEU A 130 -5.88 -5.29 -27.67
N ARG A 131 -5.85 -6.16 -28.69
CA ARG A 131 -6.42 -7.50 -28.58
C ARG A 131 -5.60 -8.35 -27.64
N GLN A 132 -4.28 -8.37 -27.79
CA GLN A 132 -3.39 -9.11 -26.90
C GLN A 132 -3.49 -8.58 -25.47
N PHE A 133 -3.53 -7.26 -25.29
CA PHE A 133 -3.72 -6.65 -23.98
C PHE A 133 -5.03 -7.11 -23.32
N ALA A 134 -6.15 -7.09 -24.07
CA ALA A 134 -7.45 -7.54 -23.57
C ALA A 134 -7.45 -9.02 -23.19
N LEU A 135 -6.79 -9.89 -23.99
CA LEU A 135 -6.65 -11.32 -23.67
C LEU A 135 -5.83 -11.54 -22.40
N SER A 136 -4.68 -10.88 -22.28
CA SER A 136 -3.82 -11.01 -21.09
C SER A 136 -4.52 -10.50 -19.82
N LEU A 137 -5.28 -9.41 -19.92
CA LEU A 137 -6.08 -8.91 -18.80
C LEU A 137 -7.21 -9.87 -18.43
N ALA A 138 -7.91 -10.45 -19.42
CA ALA A 138 -8.97 -11.42 -19.18
C ALA A 138 -8.42 -12.70 -18.51
N GLU A 139 -7.29 -13.22 -18.96
CA GLU A 139 -6.60 -14.36 -18.34
C GLU A 139 -6.22 -14.07 -16.88
N PHE A 140 -5.68 -12.88 -16.62
CA PHE A 140 -5.35 -12.45 -15.26
C PHE A 140 -6.59 -12.37 -14.36
N LEU A 141 -7.69 -11.79 -14.84
CA LEU A 141 -8.93 -11.68 -14.08
C LEU A 141 -9.58 -13.04 -13.84
N LEU A 142 -9.56 -13.93 -14.81
CA LEU A 142 -10.03 -15.30 -14.64
C LEU A 142 -9.21 -16.08 -13.62
N ALA A 143 -7.88 -15.94 -13.67
CA ALA A 143 -6.99 -16.55 -12.68
C ALA A 143 -7.22 -16.01 -11.27
N LEU A 144 -7.49 -14.70 -11.15
CA LEU A 144 -7.78 -14.06 -9.87
C LEU A 144 -9.15 -14.49 -9.29
N GLN A 145 -10.14 -14.79 -10.14
CA GLN A 145 -11.47 -15.26 -9.76
C GLN A 145 -11.58 -16.78 -9.62
N GLY A 146 -10.58 -17.50 -10.13
CA GLY A 146 -10.54 -18.96 -10.08
C GLY A 146 -10.26 -19.51 -8.68
N ASP A 147 -10.05 -20.82 -8.61
CA ASP A 147 -9.73 -21.55 -7.37
C ASP A 147 -8.32 -21.19 -6.84
N GLY A 148 -8.10 -19.92 -6.58
CA GLY A 148 -6.91 -19.42 -5.88
C GLY A 148 -6.76 -20.07 -4.50
N PRO A 149 -5.74 -19.69 -3.72
CA PRO A 149 -5.50 -20.30 -2.42
C PRO A 149 -6.75 -20.21 -1.54
N ALA A 150 -7.26 -21.37 -1.13
CA ALA A 150 -8.46 -21.48 -0.32
C ALA A 150 -8.38 -20.63 0.96
N GLY A 151 -9.49 -20.03 1.35
CA GLY A 151 -9.61 -19.29 2.61
C GLY A 151 -9.39 -17.80 2.50
N GLY A 152 -9.51 -17.22 1.30
CA GLY A 152 -9.57 -15.78 1.13
C GLY A 152 -10.69 -15.14 1.94
N PRO A 153 -10.51 -13.94 2.50
CA PRO A 153 -11.56 -13.27 3.25
C PRO A 153 -12.71 -12.87 2.31
N GLY A 154 -13.93 -13.24 2.68
CA GLY A 154 -15.14 -12.79 1.97
C GLY A 154 -15.32 -11.26 2.05
N PRO A 155 -16.34 -10.71 1.34
CA PRO A 155 -16.69 -9.30 1.44
C PRO A 155 -16.98 -8.86 2.86
N GLY A 156 -16.44 -7.71 3.28
CA GLY A 156 -16.65 -7.19 4.63
C GLY A 156 -16.12 -5.76 4.78
N PRO A 157 -16.26 -5.15 5.97
CA PRO A 157 -15.74 -3.80 6.22
C PRO A 157 -14.25 -3.64 5.90
N HIS A 158 -13.47 -4.70 6.12
CA HIS A 158 -12.01 -4.74 5.89
C HIS A 158 -11.60 -4.61 4.42
N ASN A 159 -12.50 -4.79 3.49
CA ASN A 159 -12.27 -4.64 2.05
C ASN A 159 -13.34 -3.77 1.37
N PHE A 160 -14.05 -2.95 2.17
CA PHE A 160 -15.16 -2.11 1.71
C PHE A 160 -16.27 -2.90 0.98
N TYR A 161 -16.53 -4.14 1.42
CA TYR A 161 -17.49 -5.07 0.81
C TYR A 161 -17.18 -5.43 -0.66
N ARG A 162 -15.92 -5.28 -1.08
CA ARG A 162 -15.44 -5.75 -2.39
C ARG A 162 -14.95 -7.19 -2.23
N GLY A 163 -15.57 -8.09 -2.97
CA GLY A 163 -15.17 -9.49 -3.04
C GLY A 163 -14.14 -9.74 -4.09
#